data_1b1476baa2ba22a358d6a4efdbca38e5
#
_entry.id   1b1476baa2ba22a358d6a4efdbca38e5
#
_cell.length_a   1.000
_cell.length_b   1.000
_cell.length_c   1.000
_cell.angle_alpha   90.00
_cell.angle_beta   90.00
_cell.angle_gamma   90.00
#
_symmetry.space_group_name_H-M   'P 1'
#
loop_
_entity.id
_entity.type
_entity.pdbx_description
1 polymer ?
#
loop_
_entity_poly.entity_id
_entity_poly.type
_entity_poly.pdbx_seq_one_letter_code
_entity_poly.pdbx_strand_id
1 'polypeptide(L)'
;MKIVSWNLKNIGQTKLSNAFAATYRAFGLGNNVLDFMMGLVMGRPRWNAVAGLTTNPADIFVVIELKTGGTGKGQGVSGTCLPTLQGIRSAMNTLVGQIYPNNNNPPYTYDYITPQIVGYHETVGILYNTKRLKVLSAQAFRDHASQKWINPRTPYGALFQVLNSTDSFQVVGIHAPPPKGANGVKYRPPIEYCVKLPGISPASMTNTFIMGDFNCNPASYYVKNIPGGTQNVFPFTGLPAYGTLVPNGTLSSVRTKPANTQPPPANYLSDAYDNIIYNAALPGAPQELVVDMIGKARDMNTFGYPLLVGTNLVALVNAYNKVSDHMPVVIEW
;
A
#
# COMPACT_ATOMS: atom_id res chain seq x y z
N MET A 1 -2.74 15.79 -5.82
CA MET A 1 -2.57 14.41 -6.36
C MET A 1 -2.87 13.43 -5.26
N LYS A 2 -3.41 12.25 -5.55
CA LYS A 2 -3.73 11.24 -4.53
C LYS A 2 -3.07 9.92 -4.88
N ILE A 3 -2.27 9.39 -3.96
CA ILE A 3 -1.63 8.08 -4.08
C ILE A 3 -2.12 7.18 -2.95
N VAL A 4 -2.51 5.96 -3.29
CA VAL A 4 -2.89 4.91 -2.35
C VAL A 4 -1.88 3.78 -2.44
N SER A 5 -1.36 3.30 -1.32
CA SER A 5 -0.58 2.07 -1.22
C SER A 5 -1.29 1.09 -0.29
N TRP A 6 -1.41 -0.16 -0.72
CA TRP A 6 -2.10 -1.18 0.06
C TRP A 6 -1.48 -2.56 -0.11
N ASN A 7 -1.02 -3.13 0.99
CA ASN A 7 -0.69 -4.54 1.04
C ASN A 7 -2.00 -5.34 1.10
N LEU A 8 -2.30 -6.11 0.07
CA LEU A 8 -3.57 -6.82 -0.11
C LEU A 8 -3.46 -8.33 0.16
N LYS A 9 -2.43 -8.74 0.87
CA LYS A 9 -2.23 -10.12 1.35
C LYS A 9 -2.50 -11.16 0.27
N ASN A 10 -1.54 -11.35 -0.61
CA ASN A 10 -1.62 -12.33 -1.70
C ASN A 10 -2.84 -12.12 -2.62
N ILE A 11 -3.05 -10.88 -3.06
CA ILE A 11 -4.17 -10.56 -3.94
C ILE A 11 -4.02 -11.25 -5.30
N GLY A 12 -5.04 -11.98 -5.69
CA GLY A 12 -5.15 -12.65 -6.98
C GLY A 12 -6.59 -12.64 -7.47
N GLN A 13 -6.82 -13.10 -8.69
CA GLN A 13 -8.14 -13.06 -9.33
C GLN A 13 -9.25 -13.71 -8.49
N THR A 14 -8.98 -14.88 -7.93
CA THR A 14 -9.95 -15.57 -7.04
C THR A 14 -10.30 -14.74 -5.82
N LYS A 15 -9.30 -14.07 -5.22
CA LYS A 15 -9.54 -13.23 -4.04
C LYS A 15 -10.36 -11.99 -4.38
N LEU A 16 -10.15 -11.37 -5.53
CA LEU A 16 -10.94 -10.22 -5.99
C LEU A 16 -12.44 -10.55 -6.05
N SER A 17 -12.79 -11.74 -6.49
CA SER A 17 -14.18 -12.19 -6.63
C SER A 17 -14.77 -12.77 -5.35
N ASN A 18 -14.01 -12.93 -4.27
CA ASN A 18 -14.51 -13.46 -3.01
C ASN A 18 -15.67 -12.62 -2.49
N ALA A 19 -16.86 -13.23 -2.48
CA ALA A 19 -18.07 -12.57 -2.00
C ALA A 19 -18.03 -12.34 -0.50
N PHE A 20 -18.55 -11.20 -0.08
CA PHE A 20 -18.81 -10.92 1.32
C PHE A 20 -20.11 -11.60 1.77
N ALA A 21 -20.18 -11.93 3.06
CA ALA A 21 -21.41 -12.40 3.67
C ALA A 21 -22.53 -11.35 3.51
N ALA A 22 -23.79 -11.79 3.51
CA ALA A 22 -24.95 -10.91 3.32
C ALA A 22 -24.95 -9.70 4.26
N THR A 23 -24.51 -9.88 5.50
CA THR A 23 -24.36 -8.82 6.50
C THR A 23 -23.46 -7.67 5.99
N TYR A 24 -22.30 -7.98 5.38
CA TYR A 24 -21.39 -6.95 4.87
C TYR A 24 -21.95 -6.25 3.63
N ARG A 25 -22.65 -6.98 2.78
CA ARG A 25 -23.35 -6.41 1.61
C ARG A 25 -24.46 -5.45 2.03
N ALA A 26 -25.24 -5.82 3.06
CA ALA A 26 -26.27 -4.96 3.65
C ALA A 26 -25.68 -3.65 4.21
N PHE A 27 -24.42 -3.66 4.60
CA PHE A 27 -23.70 -2.49 5.10
C PHE A 27 -23.14 -1.57 4.00
N GLY A 28 -23.34 -1.88 2.75
CA GLY A 28 -22.86 -1.08 1.63
C GLY A 28 -21.33 -1.14 1.47
N LEU A 29 -20.68 -2.16 2.04
CA LEU A 29 -19.24 -2.40 1.87
C LEU A 29 -18.91 -2.98 0.49
N GLY A 30 -19.92 -3.21 -0.36
CA GLY A 30 -19.78 -3.86 -1.65
C GLY A 30 -20.10 -5.34 -1.59
N ASN A 31 -20.08 -5.98 -2.76
CA ASN A 31 -20.46 -7.39 -2.90
C ASN A 31 -19.28 -8.34 -2.67
N ASN A 32 -18.07 -7.87 -2.88
CA ASN A 32 -16.84 -8.66 -2.84
C ASN A 32 -15.63 -7.79 -2.47
N VAL A 33 -14.44 -8.42 -2.42
CA VAL A 33 -13.18 -7.74 -2.09
C VAL A 33 -12.87 -6.60 -3.05
N LEU A 34 -13.13 -6.77 -4.35
CA LEU A 34 -12.88 -5.73 -5.35
C LEU A 34 -13.75 -4.50 -5.11
N ASP A 35 -15.05 -4.67 -4.87
CA ASP A 35 -15.96 -3.55 -4.57
C ASP A 35 -15.53 -2.78 -3.33
N PHE A 36 -15.07 -3.49 -2.29
CA PHE A 36 -14.56 -2.89 -1.08
C PHE A 36 -13.32 -2.03 -1.33
N MET A 37 -12.34 -2.59 -2.08
CA MET A 37 -11.14 -1.85 -2.46
C MET A 37 -11.47 -0.58 -3.24
N MET A 38 -12.39 -0.71 -4.20
CA MET A 38 -12.82 0.42 -5.04
C MET A 38 -13.49 1.53 -4.23
N GLY A 39 -14.09 1.20 -3.12
CA GLY A 39 -14.68 2.20 -2.21
C GLY A 39 -13.68 3.25 -1.77
N LEU A 40 -12.47 2.85 -1.37
CA LEU A 40 -11.40 3.75 -0.97
C LEU A 40 -10.67 4.36 -2.17
N VAL A 41 -10.22 3.50 -3.10
CA VAL A 41 -9.34 3.92 -4.20
C VAL A 41 -10.04 4.91 -5.14
N MET A 42 -11.32 4.69 -5.39
CA MET A 42 -12.13 5.54 -6.28
C MET A 42 -12.84 6.70 -5.57
N GLY A 43 -12.55 6.93 -4.30
CA GLY A 43 -13.02 8.10 -3.60
C GLY A 43 -14.51 8.10 -3.31
N ARG A 44 -15.13 6.95 -3.04
CA ARG A 44 -16.54 6.92 -2.64
C ARG A 44 -16.73 7.76 -1.37
N PRO A 45 -17.72 8.68 -1.36
CA PRO A 45 -17.89 9.69 -0.30
C PRO A 45 -17.88 9.11 1.11
N ARG A 46 -18.44 7.92 1.29
CA ARG A 46 -18.53 7.26 2.61
C ARG A 46 -17.16 7.02 3.26
N TRP A 47 -16.19 6.59 2.48
CA TRP A 47 -14.87 6.25 3.02
C TRP A 47 -13.99 7.49 3.20
N ASN A 48 -14.09 8.42 2.29
CA ASN A 48 -13.21 9.59 2.27
C ASN A 48 -13.66 10.68 3.25
N ALA A 49 -14.96 10.90 3.39
CA ALA A 49 -15.48 11.87 4.36
C ALA A 49 -15.03 11.56 5.80
N VAL A 50 -15.04 10.27 6.18
CA VAL A 50 -14.58 9.84 7.50
C VAL A 50 -13.06 9.92 7.65
N ALA A 51 -12.32 9.82 6.54
CA ALA A 51 -10.86 9.90 6.56
C ALA A 51 -10.32 11.34 6.51
N GLY A 52 -11.17 12.33 6.24
CA GLY A 52 -10.71 13.69 5.94
C GLY A 52 -10.00 13.80 4.58
N LEU A 53 -10.11 12.76 3.74
CA LEU A 53 -9.57 12.74 2.38
C LEU A 53 -10.57 13.34 1.39
N THR A 54 -10.07 13.84 0.25
CA THR A 54 -10.96 14.25 -0.82
C THR A 54 -11.70 13.06 -1.42
N THR A 55 -12.86 13.33 -2.05
CA THR A 55 -13.63 12.33 -2.77
C THR A 55 -13.06 12.00 -4.14
N ASN A 56 -11.90 12.56 -4.50
CA ASN A 56 -11.26 12.29 -5.76
C ASN A 56 -10.76 10.84 -5.85
N PRO A 57 -10.91 10.19 -7.00
CA PRO A 57 -10.23 8.93 -7.27
C PRO A 57 -8.71 9.06 -7.12
N ALA A 58 -8.03 7.99 -6.75
CA ALA A 58 -6.59 7.98 -6.68
C ALA A 58 -5.95 8.19 -8.06
N ASP A 59 -4.90 9.01 -8.13
CA ASP A 59 -4.10 9.13 -9.36
C ASP A 59 -3.16 7.94 -9.53
N ILE A 60 -2.71 7.37 -8.40
CA ILE A 60 -1.87 6.17 -8.38
C ILE A 60 -2.38 5.21 -7.30
N PHE A 61 -2.44 3.94 -7.64
CA PHE A 61 -2.72 2.87 -6.71
C PHE A 61 -1.61 1.81 -6.76
N VAL A 62 -0.84 1.72 -5.68
CA VAL A 62 0.24 0.74 -5.51
C VAL A 62 -0.30 -0.49 -4.79
N VAL A 63 -0.31 -1.60 -5.48
CA VAL A 63 -0.77 -2.90 -4.97
C VAL A 63 0.45 -3.71 -4.51
N ILE A 64 0.51 -4.01 -3.23
CA ILE A 64 1.53 -4.84 -2.62
C ILE A 64 0.97 -6.26 -2.42
N GLU A 65 1.85 -7.25 -2.47
CA GLU A 65 1.49 -8.69 -2.42
C GLU A 65 0.57 -9.13 -3.58
N LEU A 66 0.82 -8.61 -4.76
CA LEU A 66 0.14 -9.09 -5.95
C LEU A 66 0.64 -10.50 -6.31
N LYS A 67 -0.25 -11.48 -6.27
CA LYS A 67 0.09 -12.89 -6.45
C LYS A 67 0.54 -13.18 -7.88
N THR A 68 1.72 -13.78 -8.06
CA THR A 68 2.28 -14.10 -9.38
C THR A 68 1.78 -15.44 -9.96
N GLY A 69 1.30 -16.34 -9.09
CA GLY A 69 0.94 -17.71 -9.49
C GLY A 69 2.11 -18.67 -9.64
N GLY A 70 3.36 -18.17 -9.48
CA GLY A 70 4.55 -18.99 -9.53
C GLY A 70 4.86 -19.69 -8.21
N THR A 71 5.59 -20.78 -8.27
CA THR A 71 6.09 -21.53 -7.11
C THR A 71 7.59 -21.49 -6.95
N GLY A 72 8.31 -20.96 -7.94
CA GLY A 72 9.76 -20.94 -8.02
C GLY A 72 10.39 -19.56 -7.88
N LYS A 73 11.70 -19.55 -7.62
CA LYS A 73 12.51 -18.33 -7.55
C LYS A 73 12.59 -17.64 -8.91
N GLY A 74 12.48 -16.32 -8.89
CA GLY A 74 12.69 -15.48 -10.07
C GLY A 74 11.66 -15.67 -11.18
N GLN A 75 10.50 -16.23 -10.85
CA GLN A 75 9.42 -16.33 -11.82
C GLN A 75 8.75 -14.98 -12.01
N GLY A 76 8.60 -14.62 -13.25
CA GLY A 76 8.01 -13.36 -13.65
C GLY A 76 6.52 -13.27 -13.49
N VAL A 77 6.02 -12.17 -13.96
CA VAL A 77 4.60 -11.90 -14.08
C VAL A 77 3.98 -12.89 -15.05
N SER A 78 3.39 -13.94 -14.54
CA SER A 78 2.66 -14.93 -15.34
C SER A 78 1.36 -15.33 -14.67
N GLY A 79 0.43 -15.79 -15.45
CA GLY A 79 -0.78 -16.42 -14.97
C GLY A 79 -1.73 -15.47 -14.22
N THR A 80 -1.66 -15.42 -12.89
CA THR A 80 -2.69 -14.76 -12.07
C THR A 80 -2.49 -13.26 -11.88
N CYS A 81 -1.27 -12.73 -12.08
CA CYS A 81 -0.94 -11.35 -11.84
C CYS A 81 -1.63 -10.40 -12.85
N LEU A 82 -1.44 -10.65 -14.14
CA LEU A 82 -2.02 -9.81 -15.19
C LEU A 82 -3.54 -9.79 -15.16
N PRO A 83 -4.26 -10.92 -15.11
CA PRO A 83 -5.71 -10.91 -14.96
C PRO A 83 -6.20 -10.18 -13.71
N THR A 84 -5.46 -10.23 -12.62
CA THR A 84 -5.80 -9.49 -11.39
C THR A 84 -5.71 -7.98 -11.61
N LEU A 85 -4.61 -7.49 -12.19
CA LEU A 85 -4.45 -6.07 -12.49
C LEU A 85 -5.45 -5.59 -13.55
N GLN A 86 -5.72 -6.41 -14.57
CA GLN A 86 -6.76 -6.12 -15.56
C GLN A 86 -8.14 -6.00 -14.92
N GLY A 87 -8.47 -6.89 -13.97
CA GLY A 87 -9.71 -6.82 -13.21
C GLY A 87 -9.84 -5.54 -12.39
N ILE A 88 -8.79 -5.16 -11.68
CA ILE A 88 -8.73 -3.91 -10.90
C ILE A 88 -8.87 -2.70 -11.83
N ARG A 89 -8.09 -2.64 -12.92
CA ARG A 89 -8.15 -1.55 -13.92
C ARG A 89 -9.56 -1.43 -14.52
N SER A 90 -10.16 -2.55 -14.91
CA SER A 90 -11.51 -2.55 -15.47
C SER A 90 -12.53 -2.00 -14.49
N ALA A 91 -12.46 -2.40 -13.22
CA ALA A 91 -13.35 -1.88 -12.18
C ALA A 91 -13.16 -0.37 -11.97
N MET A 92 -11.92 0.11 -11.92
CA MET A 92 -11.62 1.53 -11.80
C MET A 92 -12.20 2.32 -12.98
N ASN A 93 -11.98 1.88 -14.21
CA ASN A 93 -12.49 2.55 -15.41
C ASN A 93 -14.03 2.50 -15.50
N THR A 94 -14.66 1.41 -15.09
CA THR A 94 -16.12 1.32 -15.01
C THR A 94 -16.68 2.32 -14.00
N LEU A 95 -16.05 2.46 -12.83
CA LEU A 95 -16.46 3.42 -11.81
C LEU A 95 -16.25 4.87 -12.25
N VAL A 96 -15.21 5.17 -13.02
CA VAL A 96 -15.05 6.51 -13.65
C VAL A 96 -16.27 6.84 -14.50
N GLY A 97 -16.73 5.91 -15.33
CA GLY A 97 -17.96 6.12 -16.13
C GLY A 97 -19.21 6.33 -15.27
N GLN A 98 -19.29 5.72 -14.10
CA GLN A 98 -20.39 5.94 -13.17
C GLN A 98 -20.29 7.26 -12.39
N ILE A 99 -19.08 7.71 -12.06
CA ILE A 99 -18.83 8.98 -11.37
C ILE A 99 -19.06 10.17 -12.33
N TYR A 100 -18.72 9.98 -13.60
CA TYR A 100 -18.82 11.02 -14.66
C TYR A 100 -19.71 10.58 -15.82
N PRO A 101 -21.00 10.26 -15.61
CA PRO A 101 -21.84 9.54 -16.59
C PRO A 101 -22.09 10.33 -17.88
N ASN A 102 -22.02 11.65 -17.84
CA ASN A 102 -22.27 12.52 -18.99
C ASN A 102 -20.99 13.15 -19.56
N ASN A 103 -19.82 12.69 -19.15
CA ASN A 103 -18.55 13.22 -19.58
C ASN A 103 -17.86 12.25 -20.55
N ASN A 104 -17.88 12.58 -21.84
CA ASN A 104 -17.22 11.80 -22.87
C ASN A 104 -15.68 11.81 -22.76
N ASN A 105 -15.12 12.72 -21.94
CA ASN A 105 -13.69 12.80 -21.67
C ASN A 105 -13.45 12.98 -20.15
N PRO A 106 -13.73 11.97 -19.34
CA PRO A 106 -13.57 12.07 -17.88
C PRO A 106 -12.10 12.33 -17.51
N PRO A 107 -11.85 13.00 -16.35
CA PRO A 107 -10.49 13.37 -15.93
C PRO A 107 -9.65 12.16 -15.45
N TYR A 108 -10.21 10.98 -15.50
CA TYR A 108 -9.54 9.74 -15.10
C TYR A 108 -9.70 8.68 -16.18
N THR A 109 -8.62 7.99 -16.44
CA THR A 109 -8.56 6.73 -17.20
C THR A 109 -7.36 5.97 -16.66
N TYR A 110 -7.52 4.70 -16.34
CA TYR A 110 -6.49 3.93 -15.69
C TYR A 110 -5.83 2.92 -16.60
N ASP A 111 -4.52 2.82 -16.46
CA ASP A 111 -3.71 1.72 -16.94
C ASP A 111 -2.82 1.21 -15.82
N TYR A 112 -2.03 0.16 -16.05
CA TYR A 112 -1.18 -0.43 -15.05
C TYR A 112 0.19 -0.79 -15.60
N ILE A 113 1.15 -0.87 -14.68
CA ILE A 113 2.50 -1.38 -14.92
C ILE A 113 2.85 -2.38 -13.82
N THR A 114 3.64 -3.36 -14.18
CA THR A 114 4.13 -4.40 -13.28
C THR A 114 5.42 -4.98 -13.85
N PRO A 115 6.36 -5.47 -13.00
CA PRO A 115 7.61 -6.00 -13.50
C PRO A 115 7.42 -7.30 -14.26
N GLN A 116 8.25 -7.51 -15.27
CA GLN A 116 8.22 -8.75 -16.05
C GLN A 116 8.86 -9.94 -15.32
N ILE A 117 9.85 -9.66 -14.45
CA ILE A 117 10.58 -10.68 -13.69
C ILE A 117 10.73 -10.22 -12.25
N VAL A 118 10.13 -10.94 -11.31
CA VAL A 118 10.18 -10.58 -9.90
C VAL A 118 9.89 -11.72 -8.97
N GLY A 119 10.49 -11.63 -7.77
CA GLY A 119 10.14 -12.32 -6.56
C GLY A 119 9.77 -13.80 -6.68
N TYR A 120 9.20 -14.34 -5.62
CA TYR A 120 8.82 -15.76 -5.59
C TYR A 120 7.33 -15.97 -5.92
N HIS A 121 6.47 -15.42 -5.08
CA HIS A 121 5.03 -15.68 -5.10
C HIS A 121 4.23 -14.41 -5.25
N GLU A 122 4.89 -13.29 -5.06
CA GLU A 122 4.27 -11.98 -5.00
C GLU A 122 5.11 -10.92 -5.72
N THR A 123 4.46 -9.87 -6.14
CA THR A 123 5.07 -8.71 -6.77
C THR A 123 4.32 -7.44 -6.40
N VAL A 124 4.76 -6.33 -6.96
CA VAL A 124 4.10 -5.03 -6.89
C VAL A 124 3.45 -4.72 -8.22
N GLY A 125 2.22 -4.22 -8.19
CA GLY A 125 1.55 -3.63 -9.34
C GLY A 125 1.26 -2.16 -9.08
N ILE A 126 1.35 -1.32 -10.11
CA ILE A 126 1.04 0.10 -10.01
C ILE A 126 0.00 0.44 -11.08
N LEU A 127 -1.19 0.87 -10.63
CA LEU A 127 -2.21 1.45 -11.49
C LEU A 127 -2.09 2.96 -11.45
N TYR A 128 -2.29 3.63 -12.57
CA TYR A 128 -2.12 5.08 -12.65
C TYR A 128 -3.12 5.73 -13.61
N ASN A 129 -3.43 6.99 -13.37
CA ASN A 129 -4.33 7.80 -14.19
C ASN A 129 -3.60 8.34 -15.43
N THR A 130 -3.88 7.78 -16.59
CA THR A 130 -3.25 8.15 -17.87
C THR A 130 -3.68 9.54 -18.39
N LYS A 131 -4.72 10.15 -17.81
CA LYS A 131 -5.15 11.52 -18.14
C LYS A 131 -4.30 12.59 -17.44
N ARG A 132 -3.57 12.21 -16.39
CA ARG A 132 -2.72 13.11 -15.60
C ARG A 132 -1.25 12.74 -15.64
N LEU A 133 -0.93 11.48 -15.89
CA LEU A 133 0.40 10.92 -15.71
C LEU A 133 0.86 10.15 -16.95
N LYS A 134 2.14 10.33 -17.29
CA LYS A 134 2.87 9.55 -18.28
C LYS A 134 3.99 8.78 -17.58
N VAL A 135 4.10 7.50 -17.83
CA VAL A 135 5.25 6.70 -17.40
C VAL A 135 6.43 7.02 -18.31
N LEU A 136 7.52 7.50 -17.74
CA LEU A 136 8.78 7.73 -18.45
C LEU A 136 9.66 6.48 -18.43
N SER A 137 9.72 5.80 -17.28
CA SER A 137 10.42 4.53 -17.10
C SER A 137 9.81 3.74 -15.95
N ALA A 138 10.00 2.43 -15.96
CA ALA A 138 9.61 1.56 -14.87
C ALA A 138 10.61 0.41 -14.75
N GLN A 139 10.94 0.02 -13.52
CA GLN A 139 11.93 -1.02 -13.27
C GLN A 139 11.70 -1.77 -11.96
N ALA A 140 12.08 -3.04 -11.96
CA ALA A 140 12.33 -3.79 -10.74
C ALA A 140 13.76 -3.49 -10.26
N PHE A 141 13.94 -3.40 -8.94
CA PHE A 141 15.22 -3.00 -8.39
C PHE A 141 16.09 -4.20 -8.03
N ARG A 142 17.39 -4.08 -8.32
CA ARG A 142 18.41 -5.05 -7.94
C ARG A 142 19.20 -4.54 -6.76
N ASP A 143 19.78 -5.44 -6.00
CA ASP A 143 20.79 -5.07 -5.01
C ASP A 143 21.96 -4.40 -5.71
N HIS A 144 22.32 -3.19 -5.28
CA HIS A 144 23.33 -2.37 -5.95
C HIS A 144 24.72 -3.04 -5.94
N ALA A 145 25.06 -3.69 -4.84
CA ALA A 145 26.39 -4.29 -4.68
C ALA A 145 26.52 -5.62 -5.43
N SER A 146 25.48 -6.47 -5.37
CA SER A 146 25.54 -7.81 -5.96
C SER A 146 24.91 -7.91 -7.36
N GLN A 147 24.23 -6.86 -7.82
CA GLN A 147 23.43 -6.82 -9.05
C GLN A 147 22.36 -7.93 -9.14
N LYS A 148 22.08 -8.61 -8.03
CA LYS A 148 21.03 -9.63 -7.94
C LYS A 148 19.70 -8.99 -7.62
N TRP A 149 18.64 -9.64 -8.05
CA TRP A 149 17.30 -9.23 -7.62
C TRP A 149 17.19 -9.27 -6.10
N ILE A 150 16.58 -8.24 -5.52
CA ILE A 150 16.26 -8.22 -4.09
C ILE A 150 15.17 -9.27 -3.88
N ASN A 151 15.54 -10.41 -3.40
CA ASN A 151 14.70 -11.60 -3.32
C ASN A 151 14.39 -11.90 -1.83
N PRO A 152 13.19 -12.38 -1.50
CA PRO A 152 12.09 -12.83 -2.37
C PRO A 152 11.14 -11.72 -2.85
N ARG A 153 11.24 -10.50 -2.36
CA ARG A 153 10.30 -9.40 -2.51
C ARG A 153 10.98 -8.22 -3.20
N THR A 154 11.06 -8.30 -4.51
CA THR A 154 11.73 -7.27 -5.31
C THR A 154 10.89 -6.00 -5.36
N PRO A 155 11.42 -4.85 -4.91
CA PRO A 155 10.74 -3.58 -5.10
C PRO A 155 10.56 -3.25 -6.57
N TYR A 156 9.48 -2.57 -6.90
CA TYR A 156 9.18 -2.11 -8.24
C TYR A 156 8.78 -0.65 -8.24
N GLY A 157 9.30 0.11 -9.16
CA GLY A 157 9.00 1.52 -9.22
C GLY A 157 8.92 2.06 -10.64
N ALA A 158 8.32 3.24 -10.75
CA ALA A 158 8.19 3.98 -11.99
C ALA A 158 8.46 5.46 -11.79
N LEU A 159 9.05 6.07 -12.81
CA LEU A 159 9.17 7.50 -12.96
C LEU A 159 7.98 8.00 -13.77
N PHE A 160 7.21 8.87 -13.16
CA PHE A 160 6.05 9.53 -13.76
C PHE A 160 6.36 10.98 -14.10
N GLN A 161 5.81 11.45 -15.21
CA GLN A 161 5.71 12.86 -15.55
C GLN A 161 4.26 13.29 -15.43
N VAL A 162 4.03 14.44 -14.81
CA VAL A 162 2.71 15.08 -14.82
C VAL A 162 2.45 15.64 -16.23
N LEU A 163 1.35 15.27 -16.84
CA LEU A 163 0.99 15.75 -18.19
C LEU A 163 0.81 17.28 -18.17
N ASN A 164 1.28 17.91 -19.23
CA ASN A 164 1.29 19.36 -19.40
C ASN A 164 2.17 20.10 -18.36
N SER A 165 3.11 19.40 -17.75
CA SER A 165 4.13 19.95 -16.86
C SER A 165 5.49 19.29 -17.15
N THR A 166 6.55 19.93 -16.69
CA THR A 166 7.90 19.34 -16.64
C THR A 166 8.13 18.55 -15.36
N ASP A 167 7.18 18.58 -14.43
CA ASP A 167 7.31 17.94 -13.14
C ASP A 167 7.31 16.42 -13.29
N SER A 168 8.26 15.81 -12.64
CA SER A 168 8.37 14.36 -12.58
C SER A 168 8.61 13.90 -11.14
N PHE A 169 8.16 12.69 -10.85
CA PHE A 169 8.36 12.07 -9.54
C PHE A 169 8.41 10.55 -9.69
N GLN A 170 9.08 9.92 -8.75
CA GLN A 170 9.18 8.47 -8.72
C GLN A 170 8.30 7.89 -7.62
N VAL A 171 7.65 6.76 -7.94
CA VAL A 171 6.91 5.95 -6.97
C VAL A 171 7.52 4.56 -6.95
N VAL A 172 7.88 4.08 -5.77
CA VAL A 172 8.43 2.74 -5.54
C VAL A 172 7.55 2.01 -4.56
N GLY A 173 6.99 0.88 -4.98
CA GLY A 173 6.30 -0.05 -4.10
C GLY A 173 7.29 -1.03 -3.48
N ILE A 174 7.17 -1.25 -2.18
CA ILE A 174 8.04 -2.15 -1.43
C ILE A 174 7.22 -3.09 -0.54
N HIS A 175 7.67 -4.34 -0.46
CA HIS A 175 7.31 -5.26 0.60
C HIS A 175 8.60 -5.82 1.20
N ALA A 176 9.04 -5.22 2.29
CA ALA A 176 10.27 -5.64 2.93
C ALA A 176 10.10 -7.00 3.63
N PRO A 177 11.14 -7.82 3.70
CA PRO A 177 11.06 -9.04 4.49
C PRO A 177 10.92 -8.69 5.98
N PRO A 178 10.13 -9.46 6.74
CA PRO A 178 10.00 -9.25 8.16
C PRO A 178 11.36 -9.37 8.86
N PRO A 179 11.64 -8.57 9.89
CA PRO A 179 12.83 -8.71 10.69
C PRO A 179 12.83 -10.11 11.33
N LYS A 180 13.87 -10.88 11.08
CA LYS A 180 14.00 -12.18 11.70
C LYS A 180 14.43 -11.99 13.15
N GLY A 181 13.65 -12.59 14.05
CA GLY A 181 13.70 -12.36 15.48
C GLY A 181 15.02 -12.72 16.18
N ALA A 182 15.03 -12.50 17.48
CA ALA A 182 16.10 -12.34 18.43
C ALA A 182 17.15 -13.47 18.58
N ASN A 183 17.06 -14.55 17.86
CA ASN A 183 17.96 -15.70 18.05
C ASN A 183 19.13 -15.72 17.05
N GLY A 184 19.88 -14.62 16.95
CA GLY A 184 21.15 -14.58 16.20
C GLY A 184 21.02 -14.55 14.68
N VAL A 185 19.84 -14.36 14.14
CA VAL A 185 19.61 -14.30 12.71
C VAL A 185 19.88 -12.88 12.20
N LYS A 186 20.62 -12.76 11.12
CA LYS A 186 21.01 -11.53 10.44
C LYS A 186 19.79 -10.65 10.22
N TYR A 187 19.64 -9.65 11.09
CA TYR A 187 18.68 -8.60 10.90
C TYR A 187 19.08 -7.76 9.67
N ARG A 188 18.20 -7.64 8.71
CA ARG A 188 18.33 -6.68 7.62
C ARG A 188 17.27 -5.61 7.83
N PRO A 189 17.64 -4.41 8.29
CA PRO A 189 16.68 -3.33 8.37
C PRO A 189 16.06 -3.09 7.00
N PRO A 190 14.75 -2.86 6.88
CA PRO A 190 14.11 -2.49 5.63
C PRO A 190 14.75 -1.30 4.95
N ILE A 191 15.37 -0.42 5.71
CA ILE A 191 16.11 0.73 5.22
C ILE A 191 17.36 0.33 4.41
N GLU A 192 18.01 -0.79 4.70
CA GLU A 192 19.09 -1.31 3.85
C GLU A 192 18.57 -1.66 2.45
N TYR A 193 17.30 -2.00 2.32
CA TYR A 193 16.66 -2.18 1.03
C TYR A 193 16.50 -0.83 0.31
N CYS A 194 16.03 0.19 1.02
CA CYS A 194 15.81 1.50 0.45
C CYS A 194 17.12 2.17 0.02
N VAL A 195 18.16 2.13 0.85
CA VAL A 195 19.47 2.74 0.52
C VAL A 195 20.27 1.96 -0.52
N LYS A 196 19.95 0.69 -0.75
CA LYS A 196 20.58 -0.14 -1.77
C LYS A 196 19.84 -0.12 -3.10
N LEU A 197 18.69 0.51 -3.19
CA LEU A 197 18.02 0.68 -4.47
C LEU A 197 18.82 1.63 -5.35
N PRO A 198 19.20 1.23 -6.58
CA PRO A 198 19.85 2.14 -7.51
C PRO A 198 19.02 3.39 -7.74
N GLY A 199 19.63 4.56 -7.65
CA GLY A 199 18.95 5.83 -7.83
C GLY A 199 18.22 6.37 -6.59
N ILE A 200 18.18 5.64 -5.49
CA ILE A 200 17.74 6.15 -4.18
C ILE A 200 18.98 6.59 -3.38
N SER A 201 19.70 7.52 -3.94
CA SER A 201 20.68 8.29 -3.19
C SER A 201 20.06 9.62 -2.78
N PRO A 202 20.25 10.06 -1.53
CA PRO A 202 19.77 11.38 -1.09
C PRO A 202 20.21 12.53 -1.99
N ALA A 203 21.32 12.35 -2.71
CA ALA A 203 21.87 13.37 -3.60
C ALA A 203 21.30 13.37 -5.03
N SER A 204 20.59 12.32 -5.45
CA SER A 204 20.25 12.13 -6.87
C SER A 204 18.78 12.12 -7.21
N MET A 205 17.88 12.10 -6.21
CA MET A 205 16.44 11.96 -6.48
C MET A 205 15.62 12.99 -5.71
N THR A 206 15.18 13.99 -6.41
CA THR A 206 14.07 14.85 -6.00
C THR A 206 12.75 14.16 -6.31
N ASN A 207 11.75 14.30 -5.45
CA ASN A 207 10.38 13.83 -5.65
C ASN A 207 10.24 12.29 -5.74
N THR A 208 10.80 11.57 -4.77
CA THR A 208 10.66 10.11 -4.68
C THR A 208 9.77 9.72 -3.50
N PHE A 209 8.81 8.85 -3.78
CA PHE A 209 7.95 8.20 -2.80
C PHE A 209 8.25 6.71 -2.77
N ILE A 210 8.65 6.20 -1.62
CA ILE A 210 8.80 4.76 -1.36
C ILE A 210 7.68 4.38 -0.42
N MET A 211 6.82 3.46 -0.82
CA MET A 211 5.61 3.14 -0.09
C MET A 211 5.31 1.65 -0.06
N GLY A 212 4.66 1.22 0.99
CA GLY A 212 4.22 -0.14 1.17
C GLY A 212 4.48 -0.67 2.57
N ASP A 213 4.61 -1.99 2.64
CA ASP A 213 4.88 -2.72 3.87
C ASP A 213 6.39 -2.83 4.12
N PHE A 214 6.86 -2.08 5.11
CA PHE A 214 8.25 -2.08 5.52
C PHE A 214 8.58 -3.19 6.51
N ASN A 215 7.57 -3.90 7.04
CA ASN A 215 7.73 -4.91 8.08
C ASN A 215 8.56 -4.42 9.29
N CYS A 216 8.54 -3.14 9.56
CA CYS A 216 9.20 -2.52 10.70
C CYS A 216 8.40 -1.33 11.21
N ASN A 217 8.39 -1.17 12.53
CA ASN A 217 7.86 0.03 13.15
C ASN A 217 8.93 1.13 13.12
N PRO A 218 8.69 2.28 12.46
CA PRO A 218 9.67 3.36 12.41
C PRO A 218 10.02 3.95 13.79
N ALA A 219 9.14 3.80 14.77
CA ALA A 219 9.39 4.25 16.14
C ALA A 219 10.21 3.25 16.99
N SER A 220 10.42 2.03 16.49
CA SER A 220 11.15 0.99 17.19
C SER A 220 12.60 0.92 16.71
N TYR A 221 13.49 0.57 17.61
CA TYR A 221 14.86 0.21 17.27
C TYR A 221 15.03 -1.30 17.22
N TYR A 222 16.03 -1.73 16.51
CA TYR A 222 16.44 -3.12 16.41
C TYR A 222 17.86 -3.27 16.95
N VAL A 223 18.10 -4.41 17.61
CA VAL A 223 19.42 -4.74 18.13
C VAL A 223 20.21 -5.44 17.04
N LYS A 224 21.28 -4.81 16.58
CA LYS A 224 22.24 -5.40 15.64
C LYS A 224 23.44 -5.92 16.40
N ASN A 225 23.81 -7.18 16.16
CA ASN A 225 25.07 -7.73 16.65
C ASN A 225 26.23 -7.15 15.84
N ILE A 226 27.18 -6.55 16.51
CA ILE A 226 28.43 -6.04 15.95
C ILE A 226 29.63 -6.71 16.64
N PRO A 227 30.81 -6.71 16.06
CA PRO A 227 32.01 -7.15 16.77
C PRO A 227 32.17 -6.37 18.09
N GLY A 228 32.23 -7.06 19.20
CA GLY A 228 32.38 -6.47 20.53
C GLY A 228 31.09 -6.10 21.26
N GLY A 229 29.89 -6.39 20.71
CA GLY A 229 28.63 -6.13 21.40
C GLY A 229 27.39 -6.02 20.54
N THR A 230 26.47 -5.17 20.97
CA THR A 230 25.21 -4.90 20.25
C THR A 230 25.05 -3.41 20.00
N GLN A 231 24.39 -3.07 18.90
CA GLN A 231 24.04 -1.70 18.53
C GLN A 231 22.53 -1.58 18.30
N ASN A 232 21.91 -0.55 18.88
CA ASN A 232 20.55 -0.18 18.55
C ASN A 232 20.52 0.54 17.21
N VAL A 233 19.71 0.04 16.28
CA VAL A 233 19.56 0.63 14.94
C VAL A 233 18.12 1.07 14.77
N PHE A 234 17.92 2.34 14.48
CA PHE A 234 16.62 2.87 14.09
C PHE A 234 16.43 2.69 12.57
N PRO A 235 15.29 2.15 12.11
CA PRO A 235 15.10 1.78 10.71
C PRO A 235 15.35 2.89 9.70
N PHE A 236 15.05 4.14 10.05
CA PHE A 236 15.07 5.28 9.12
C PHE A 236 16.25 6.25 9.33
N THR A 237 17.19 5.96 10.23
CA THR A 237 18.35 6.86 10.49
C THR A 237 19.34 6.98 9.34
N GLY A 238 19.32 6.07 8.37
CA GLY A 238 20.21 6.12 7.21
C GLY A 238 19.70 6.96 6.02
N LEU A 239 18.53 7.60 6.16
CA LEU A 239 17.91 8.41 5.10
C LEU A 239 17.66 9.85 5.54
N PRO A 240 18.72 10.64 5.82
CA PRO A 240 18.55 11.98 6.40
C PRO A 240 17.80 12.98 5.49
N ALA A 241 17.74 12.71 4.19
CA ALA A 241 17.02 13.54 3.22
C ALA A 241 15.56 13.09 3.01
N TYR A 242 15.16 12.00 3.66
CA TYR A 242 13.81 11.46 3.54
C TYR A 242 13.04 11.65 4.85
N GLY A 243 11.82 12.17 4.74
CA GLY A 243 10.83 12.16 5.81
C GLY A 243 9.95 10.92 5.77
N THR A 244 9.35 10.59 6.90
CA THR A 244 8.21 9.66 6.95
C THR A 244 6.94 10.48 6.92
N LEU A 245 5.99 10.09 6.07
CA LEU A 245 4.72 10.79 5.98
C LEU A 245 3.74 10.30 7.03
N VAL A 246 3.69 8.99 7.25
CA VAL A 246 2.84 8.43 8.32
C VAL A 246 3.50 8.70 9.68
N PRO A 247 2.80 9.33 10.63
CA PRO A 247 3.35 9.59 11.96
C PRO A 247 3.89 8.31 12.61
N ASN A 248 5.04 8.44 13.29
CA ASN A 248 5.67 7.32 13.96
C ASN A 248 4.71 6.63 14.94
N GLY A 249 4.64 5.30 14.85
CA GLY A 249 3.81 4.48 15.72
C GLY A 249 2.34 4.38 15.30
N THR A 250 1.95 4.96 14.16
CA THR A 250 0.60 4.74 13.61
C THR A 250 0.42 3.29 13.18
N LEU A 251 -0.47 2.58 13.86
CA LEU A 251 -0.69 1.16 13.64
C LEU A 251 -1.37 0.91 12.29
N SER A 252 -0.87 -0.07 11.54
CA SER A 252 -1.39 -0.42 10.21
C SER A 252 -1.65 -1.90 10.01
N SER A 253 -0.97 -2.79 10.75
CA SER A 253 -1.19 -4.24 10.66
C SER A 253 -2.39 -4.68 11.47
N VAL A 254 -3.19 -5.59 10.92
CA VAL A 254 -4.41 -6.08 11.55
C VAL A 254 -4.13 -7.35 12.34
N ARG A 255 -4.58 -7.38 13.58
CA ARG A 255 -4.49 -8.58 14.43
C ARG A 255 -5.33 -9.71 13.85
N THR A 256 -4.83 -10.94 13.97
CA THR A 256 -5.63 -12.13 13.60
C THR A 256 -6.81 -12.34 14.55
N LYS A 257 -6.66 -11.89 15.79
CA LYS A 257 -7.74 -11.88 16.81
C LYS A 257 -7.66 -10.58 17.62
N PRO A 258 -8.80 -9.93 17.89
CA PRO A 258 -8.83 -8.75 18.74
C PRO A 258 -8.26 -9.01 20.13
N ALA A 259 -7.57 -8.02 20.69
CA ALA A 259 -7.05 -8.02 22.05
C ALA A 259 -8.01 -7.24 22.94
N ASN A 260 -8.89 -7.92 23.66
CA ASN A 260 -9.96 -7.29 24.45
C ASN A 260 -9.44 -6.39 25.59
N THR A 261 -8.18 -6.51 25.96
CA THR A 261 -7.54 -5.71 27.03
C THR A 261 -6.97 -4.38 26.55
N GLN A 262 -6.96 -4.13 25.24
CA GLN A 262 -6.42 -2.91 24.64
C GLN A 262 -7.55 -1.97 24.19
N PRO A 263 -7.38 -0.64 24.30
CA PRO A 263 -8.31 0.31 23.72
C PRO A 263 -8.21 0.32 22.19
N PRO A 264 -9.25 0.74 21.45
CA PRO A 264 -9.14 1.01 20.03
C PRO A 264 -8.13 2.14 19.72
N PRO A 265 -7.38 2.05 18.59
CA PRO A 265 -7.36 0.96 17.61
C PRO A 265 -6.45 -0.22 17.97
N ALA A 266 -5.69 -0.14 19.06
CA ALA A 266 -4.72 -1.16 19.45
C ALA A 266 -5.35 -2.53 19.76
N ASN A 267 -6.67 -2.59 19.97
CA ASN A 267 -7.36 -3.85 20.18
C ASN A 267 -7.55 -4.67 18.88
N TYR A 268 -7.45 -4.06 17.70
CA TYR A 268 -7.52 -4.76 16.41
C TYR A 268 -6.32 -4.47 15.49
N LEU A 269 -5.53 -3.46 15.76
CA LEU A 269 -4.25 -3.19 15.08
C LEU A 269 -3.07 -3.57 15.97
N SER A 270 -1.94 -3.92 15.38
CA SER A 270 -0.74 -4.37 16.13
C SER A 270 0.50 -3.54 15.85
N ASP A 271 0.87 -3.38 14.60
CA ASP A 271 2.19 -2.89 14.22
C ASP A 271 2.08 -1.77 13.19
N ALA A 272 3.06 -0.85 13.18
CA ALA A 272 3.16 0.25 12.25
C ALA A 272 4.09 -0.13 11.08
N TYR A 273 3.66 -1.07 10.24
CA TYR A 273 4.48 -1.62 9.16
C TYR A 273 4.34 -0.90 7.83
N ASP A 274 3.16 -0.33 7.58
CA ASP A 274 2.89 0.38 6.33
C ASP A 274 3.21 1.86 6.48
N ASN A 275 3.95 2.40 5.51
CA ASN A 275 4.39 3.78 5.53
C ASN A 275 4.62 4.31 4.13
N ILE A 276 4.83 5.63 4.05
CA ILE A 276 5.33 6.33 2.87
C ILE A 276 6.56 7.11 3.31
N ILE A 277 7.69 6.80 2.71
CA ILE A 277 8.93 7.54 2.86
C ILE A 277 9.10 8.41 1.63
N TYR A 278 9.40 9.66 1.80
CA TYR A 278 9.55 10.57 0.67
C TYR A 278 10.75 11.49 0.79
N ASN A 279 11.31 11.82 -0.35
CA ASN A 279 12.22 12.95 -0.52
C ASN A 279 11.52 13.92 -1.46
N ALA A 280 11.02 15.01 -0.93
CA ALA A 280 10.35 15.99 -1.78
C ALA A 280 10.23 17.35 -1.12
N ALA A 281 10.43 18.38 -1.93
CA ALA A 281 9.75 19.63 -1.73
C ALA A 281 8.33 19.48 -2.30
N LEU A 282 7.40 18.97 -1.51
CA LEU A 282 6.01 18.88 -1.92
C LEU A 282 5.36 20.27 -1.90
N PRO A 283 4.57 20.62 -2.91
CA PRO A 283 3.79 21.85 -2.85
C PRO A 283 2.70 21.72 -1.78
N GLY A 284 2.88 22.42 -0.67
CA GLY A 284 1.97 22.37 0.48
C GLY A 284 2.29 21.25 1.49
N ALA A 285 1.54 21.23 2.59
CA ALA A 285 1.62 20.14 3.56
C ALA A 285 0.77 18.97 3.05
N PRO A 286 1.36 17.83 2.72
CA PRO A 286 0.59 16.67 2.29
C PRO A 286 -0.27 16.16 3.46
N GLN A 287 -1.47 15.70 3.12
CA GLN A 287 -2.28 14.93 4.07
C GLN A 287 -1.93 13.46 3.93
N GLU A 288 -1.56 12.85 5.04
CA GLU A 288 -1.16 11.46 5.09
C GLU A 288 -1.97 10.71 6.10
N LEU A 289 -2.39 9.52 5.74
CA LEU A 289 -3.17 8.67 6.62
C LEU A 289 -2.84 7.20 6.43
N VAL A 290 -2.75 6.49 7.54
CA VAL A 290 -3.22 5.09 7.56
C VAL A 290 -4.73 5.15 7.64
N VAL A 291 -5.41 4.62 6.64
CA VAL A 291 -6.89 4.62 6.64
C VAL A 291 -7.36 3.41 7.43
N ASP A 292 -7.70 3.63 8.69
CA ASP A 292 -8.27 2.61 9.57
C ASP A 292 -9.67 2.18 9.08
N MET A 293 -9.70 1.23 8.17
CA MET A 293 -10.93 0.73 7.54
C MET A 293 -11.87 0.04 8.55
N ILE A 294 -11.34 -0.53 9.63
CA ILE A 294 -12.13 -1.19 10.68
C ILE A 294 -12.75 -0.14 11.59
N GLY A 295 -11.97 0.80 12.09
CA GLY A 295 -12.45 1.92 12.89
C GLY A 295 -13.51 2.71 12.13
N LYS A 296 -13.25 3.02 10.87
CA LYS A 296 -14.20 3.75 10.03
C LYS A 296 -15.48 2.98 9.75
N ALA A 297 -15.42 1.66 9.58
CA ALA A 297 -16.62 0.83 9.49
C ALA A 297 -17.47 0.89 10.77
N ARG A 298 -16.82 1.00 11.93
CA ARG A 298 -17.52 1.21 13.23
C ARG A 298 -18.12 2.61 13.31
N ASP A 299 -17.37 3.63 12.90
CA ASP A 299 -17.75 5.03 13.03
C ASP A 299 -18.85 5.45 12.05
N MET A 300 -19.01 4.71 10.94
CA MET A 300 -20.15 4.91 10.03
C MET A 300 -21.52 4.77 10.72
N ASN A 301 -21.55 4.06 11.83
CA ASN A 301 -22.73 4.02 12.69
C ASN A 301 -23.07 5.42 13.28
N THR A 302 -22.06 6.25 13.54
CA THR A 302 -22.19 7.61 14.05
C THR A 302 -22.83 8.56 13.02
N PHE A 303 -22.76 8.23 11.73
CA PHE A 303 -23.30 9.04 10.62
C PHE A 303 -24.70 8.60 10.16
N GLY A 304 -25.46 7.90 10.99
CA GLY A 304 -26.86 7.54 10.69
C GLY A 304 -27.03 6.34 9.75
N TYR A 305 -25.97 5.57 9.53
CA TYR A 305 -26.05 4.29 8.86
C TYR A 305 -26.24 3.20 9.92
N PRO A 306 -27.40 2.51 9.99
CA PRO A 306 -27.74 1.59 11.10
C PRO A 306 -26.96 0.27 11.08
N LEU A 307 -25.69 0.29 10.80
CA LEU A 307 -24.99 -0.77 10.11
C LEU A 307 -24.24 -1.75 11.00
N LEU A 308 -23.82 -1.31 12.17
CA LEU A 308 -22.94 -2.10 12.99
C LEU A 308 -23.29 -2.07 14.47
N VAL A 309 -24.50 -1.61 14.82
CA VAL A 309 -25.03 -1.72 16.18
C VAL A 309 -25.07 -3.20 16.54
N GLY A 310 -24.21 -3.61 17.45
CA GLY A 310 -24.10 -4.99 17.89
C GLY A 310 -23.16 -5.87 17.02
N THR A 311 -22.49 -5.34 16.01
CA THR A 311 -21.48 -6.13 15.28
C THR A 311 -20.27 -6.34 16.16
N ASN A 312 -20.01 -7.58 16.48
CA ASN A 312 -18.85 -8.00 17.24
C ASN A 312 -17.57 -7.58 16.50
N LEU A 313 -16.66 -6.88 17.17
CA LEU A 313 -15.35 -6.51 16.62
C LEU A 313 -14.60 -7.69 16.00
N VAL A 314 -14.75 -8.89 16.56
CA VAL A 314 -14.20 -10.14 16.01
C VAL A 314 -14.72 -10.38 14.58
N ALA A 315 -16.02 -10.19 14.34
CA ALA A 315 -16.62 -10.38 13.05
C ALA A 315 -16.11 -9.35 12.01
N LEU A 316 -15.91 -8.10 12.42
CA LEU A 316 -15.32 -7.05 11.56
C LEU A 316 -13.87 -7.35 11.21
N VAL A 317 -13.05 -7.69 12.19
CA VAL A 317 -11.66 -8.07 12.00
C VAL A 317 -11.55 -9.29 11.09
N ASN A 318 -12.36 -10.32 11.31
CA ASN A 318 -12.37 -11.51 10.47
C ASN A 318 -12.79 -11.21 9.03
N ALA A 319 -13.71 -10.29 8.82
CA ALA A 319 -14.12 -9.89 7.49
C ALA A 319 -13.03 -9.08 6.79
N TYR A 320 -12.45 -8.11 7.48
CA TYR A 320 -11.38 -7.33 6.92
C TYR A 320 -10.17 -8.21 6.58
N ASN A 321 -9.82 -9.19 7.39
CA ASN A 321 -8.76 -10.15 7.11
C ASN A 321 -8.97 -10.99 5.82
N LYS A 322 -10.19 -11.01 5.26
CA LYS A 322 -10.43 -11.55 3.91
C LYS A 322 -9.93 -10.60 2.81
N VAL A 323 -9.89 -9.31 3.10
CA VAL A 323 -9.35 -8.30 2.18
C VAL A 323 -7.85 -8.18 2.37
N SER A 324 -7.43 -7.88 3.61
CA SER A 324 -6.03 -7.69 3.97
C SER A 324 -5.81 -7.85 5.48
N ASP A 325 -4.58 -8.08 5.87
CA ASP A 325 -4.07 -7.92 7.24
C ASP A 325 -3.28 -6.62 7.42
N HIS A 326 -3.39 -5.70 6.45
CA HIS A 326 -2.80 -4.37 6.48
C HIS A 326 -3.83 -3.31 6.12
N MET A 327 -3.72 -2.15 6.75
CA MET A 327 -4.49 -0.97 6.39
C MET A 327 -3.85 -0.25 5.20
N PRO A 328 -4.64 0.38 4.33
CA PRO A 328 -4.09 1.20 3.25
C PRO A 328 -3.47 2.49 3.80
N VAL A 329 -2.41 2.93 3.13
CA VAL A 329 -1.75 4.21 3.36
C VAL A 329 -2.04 5.14 2.19
N VAL A 330 -2.42 6.36 2.50
CA VAL A 330 -2.81 7.38 1.50
C VAL A 330 -2.01 8.65 1.71
N ILE A 331 -1.55 9.23 0.62
CA ILE A 331 -1.03 10.60 0.58
C ILE A 331 -1.82 11.42 -0.43
N GLU A 332 -2.14 12.64 -0.06
CA GLU A 332 -2.84 13.59 -0.92
C GLU A 332 -2.21 14.98 -0.79
N TRP A 333 -1.96 15.67 -1.95
CA TRP A 333 -1.45 17.05 -2.03
C TRP A 333 -1.95 17.78 -3.25
#